data_f665678ca37f44e3cb83cfe0e34172d6
#
_entry.id   f665678ca37f44e3cb83cfe0e34172d6
#
_cell.length_a   1.000
_cell.length_b   1.000
_cell.length_c   1.000
_cell.angle_alpha   90.00
_cell.angle_beta   90.00
_cell.angle_gamma   90.00
#
_symmetry.space_group_name_H-M   'P 1'
#
loop_
_entity.id
_entity.type
_entity.pdbx_description
1 polymer ?
#
loop_
_entity_poly.entity_id
_entity_poly.type
_entity_poly.pdbx_seq_one_letter_code
_entity_poly.pdbx_strand_id
1 'polypeptide(L)'
;MTAHDFRAALRNRTAAFFLGLAVVAGTSLAVTLPAEAAVRAVVGKPLQEAQSMAASGNYSGAMAKVHQAEGASGLTPEENRVISQMRAYIQSKQGGGSGKAKFSNDYRSGHWGAVISDADEMHGQLDGNDMAAVATAYYKLGRNADCVRYVKGHFGNGASEIVLEILRACAFGAGDDQAQTDALQQLVARTGKPEYWNQLLNAAEHTRGLNDHQTFDIYRIKLRTGTLTVAQDYTLLAKLAIEFGLPFEAQAVVQKGVDAKLLSGDSTTRLMNLANAQAAADTAGWAAKLAAAKAAPTGDALIKLGEDLVGQGKAKDAVDLIQQGIAKGKTDMNNAQTRLGQAYIDAGQKDQAVRAFAKVKGTPNEELVAHLWTLYARK
;
A
#
# COMPACT_ATOMS: atom_id res chain seq x y z
N MET A 1 12.43 0.71 8.06
CA MET A 1 12.71 -0.59 7.38
C MET A 1 13.73 -0.33 6.29
N THR A 2 14.91 -0.91 6.41
CA THR A 2 16.00 -0.70 5.46
C THR A 2 15.83 -1.64 4.25
N ALA A 3 16.51 -1.33 3.15
CA ALA A 3 16.52 -2.13 1.91
C ALA A 3 16.88 -3.64 2.11
N HIS A 4 17.29 -4.01 3.32
CA HIS A 4 17.64 -5.39 3.71
C HIS A 4 16.39 -6.24 4.02
N ASP A 5 15.32 -5.65 4.57
CA ASP A 5 14.11 -6.40 4.97
C ASP A 5 13.23 -6.79 3.78
N PHE A 6 13.31 -6.03 2.69
CA PHE A 6 12.59 -6.34 1.45
C PHE A 6 13.14 -7.57 0.71
N ARG A 7 14.42 -7.90 0.92
CA ARG A 7 15.05 -9.11 0.34
C ARG A 7 14.60 -10.42 1.01
N ALA A 8 14.15 -10.36 2.26
CA ALA A 8 13.70 -11.54 3.00
C ALA A 8 12.27 -11.98 2.66
N ALA A 9 11.38 -11.04 2.35
CA ALA A 9 9.97 -11.34 2.03
C ALA A 9 9.77 -11.98 0.64
N LEU A 10 10.70 -11.77 -0.30
CA LEU A 10 10.66 -12.37 -1.64
C LEU A 10 11.29 -13.77 -1.73
N ARG A 11 11.96 -14.23 -0.67
CA ARG A 11 12.71 -15.53 -0.68
C ARG A 11 11.87 -16.76 -0.30
N ASN A 12 10.65 -16.62 0.20
CA ASN A 12 9.92 -17.73 0.82
C ASN A 12 8.69 -18.25 0.04
N ARG A 13 8.54 -17.97 -1.25
CA ARG A 13 7.48 -18.58 -2.07
C ARG A 13 7.94 -19.02 -3.45
N THR A 14 9.02 -19.82 -3.50
CA THR A 14 9.29 -20.67 -4.65
C THR A 14 9.86 -21.99 -4.14
N ALA A 15 8.95 -22.90 -3.81
CA ALA A 15 9.29 -24.30 -3.65
C ALA A 15 9.11 -25.00 -4.99
N ALA A 16 10.21 -25.55 -5.46
CA ALA A 16 10.37 -26.76 -6.25
C ALA A 16 9.83 -26.79 -7.69
N PHE A 17 10.73 -26.64 -8.63
CA PHE A 17 11.02 -27.68 -9.64
C PHE A 17 12.37 -27.34 -10.29
N PHE A 18 13.43 -27.80 -9.64
CA PHE A 18 14.75 -27.87 -10.28
C PHE A 18 14.92 -29.27 -10.87
N LEU A 19 14.85 -29.36 -12.20
CA LEU A 19 15.60 -30.40 -12.91
C LEU A 19 16.84 -29.72 -13.48
N GLY A 20 17.97 -30.00 -12.85
CA GLY A 20 19.25 -29.43 -13.21
C GLY A 20 19.72 -29.84 -14.59
N LEU A 21 20.10 -28.85 -15.39
CA LEU A 21 21.09 -29.01 -16.43
C LEU A 21 22.22 -28.02 -16.11
N ALA A 22 23.25 -28.50 -15.42
CA ALA A 22 24.47 -27.77 -15.23
C ALA A 22 25.25 -27.78 -16.55
N VAL A 23 25.44 -26.59 -17.13
CA VAL A 23 26.46 -26.41 -18.17
C VAL A 23 27.76 -26.01 -17.43
N VAL A 24 28.66 -26.97 -17.28
CA VAL A 24 30.04 -26.69 -16.87
C VAL A 24 30.89 -26.75 -18.13
N ALA A 25 31.56 -25.67 -18.46
CA ALA A 25 32.59 -25.63 -19.45
C ALA A 25 33.80 -26.45 -18.95
N GLY A 26 34.17 -27.49 -19.72
CA GLY A 26 35.47 -28.09 -19.71
C GLY A 26 35.83 -29.00 -18.52
N THR A 27 35.18 -30.17 -18.43
CA THR A 27 35.78 -31.45 -18.01
C THR A 27 34.80 -32.54 -18.39
N SER A 28 35.26 -33.56 -19.08
CA SER A 28 34.52 -34.78 -19.45
C SER A 28 34.08 -35.52 -18.19
N LEU A 29 32.89 -35.26 -17.70
CA LEU A 29 32.20 -36.10 -16.76
C LEU A 29 31.17 -36.95 -17.50
N ALA A 30 31.45 -38.24 -17.56
CA ALA A 30 30.48 -39.24 -18.01
C ALA A 30 29.24 -39.15 -17.08
N VAL A 31 28.15 -38.59 -17.59
CA VAL A 31 26.86 -38.64 -16.91
C VAL A 31 26.37 -40.09 -17.03
N THR A 32 26.47 -40.84 -15.96
CA THR A 32 25.77 -42.13 -15.83
C THR A 32 24.29 -41.80 -15.68
N LEU A 33 23.53 -41.96 -16.77
CA LEU A 33 22.08 -41.96 -16.77
C LEU A 33 21.58 -43.16 -15.95
N PRO A 34 20.57 -42.99 -15.08
CA PRO A 34 19.94 -44.14 -14.45
C PRO A 34 19.37 -45.06 -15.51
N ALA A 35 19.58 -46.37 -15.32
CA ALA A 35 19.21 -47.44 -16.25
C ALA A 35 17.68 -47.69 -16.20
N GLU A 36 16.90 -46.75 -16.78
CA GLU A 36 15.52 -47.02 -17.16
C GLU A 36 15.23 -46.28 -18.47
N ALA A 37 15.06 -47.09 -19.53
CA ALA A 37 14.72 -46.70 -20.89
C ALA A 37 15.78 -45.84 -21.61
N ALA A 38 16.89 -46.45 -22.03
CA ALA A 38 17.89 -45.82 -22.89
C ALA A 38 17.25 -45.34 -24.19
N VAL A 39 17.35 -44.02 -24.48
CA VAL A 39 16.95 -43.44 -25.76
C VAL A 39 17.77 -44.13 -26.88
N ARG A 40 17.10 -44.73 -27.85
CA ARG A 40 17.77 -45.41 -28.95
C ARG A 40 18.67 -44.48 -29.74
N ALA A 41 19.79 -44.97 -30.25
CA ALA A 41 20.77 -44.16 -30.97
C ALA A 41 20.17 -43.43 -32.19
N VAL A 42 19.12 -43.99 -32.81
CA VAL A 42 18.40 -43.40 -33.95
C VAL A 42 17.66 -42.09 -33.52
N VAL A 43 17.30 -41.96 -32.27
CA VAL A 43 16.71 -40.75 -31.68
C VAL A 43 17.77 -39.88 -30.98
N GLY A 44 18.64 -40.50 -30.20
CA GLY A 44 19.64 -39.78 -29.36
C GLY A 44 20.69 -39.01 -30.16
N LYS A 45 21.23 -39.58 -31.24
CA LYS A 45 22.23 -38.90 -32.11
C LYS A 45 21.68 -37.62 -32.73
N PRO A 46 20.51 -37.64 -33.43
CA PRO A 46 19.93 -36.39 -33.94
C PRO A 46 19.66 -35.34 -32.85
N LEU A 47 19.25 -35.75 -31.64
CA LEU A 47 19.01 -34.79 -30.55
C LEU A 47 20.30 -34.19 -30.03
N GLN A 48 21.41 -34.91 -29.95
CA GLN A 48 22.72 -34.36 -29.61
C GLN A 48 23.23 -33.34 -30.64
N GLU A 49 23.05 -33.66 -31.93
CA GLU A 49 23.34 -32.73 -33.02
C GLU A 49 22.45 -31.47 -32.94
N ALA A 50 21.16 -31.64 -32.65
CA ALA A 50 20.24 -30.54 -32.44
C ALA A 50 20.70 -29.62 -31.31
N GLN A 51 21.13 -30.20 -30.18
CA GLN A 51 21.64 -29.42 -29.04
C GLN A 51 22.90 -28.61 -29.41
N SER A 52 23.85 -29.20 -30.10
CA SER A 52 25.07 -28.55 -30.58
C SER A 52 24.76 -27.42 -31.57
N MET A 53 23.84 -27.66 -32.52
CA MET A 53 23.40 -26.64 -33.47
C MET A 53 22.66 -25.46 -32.78
N ALA A 54 21.81 -25.77 -31.80
CA ALA A 54 21.14 -24.74 -31.03
C ALA A 54 22.12 -23.89 -30.20
N ALA A 55 23.14 -24.50 -29.61
CA ALA A 55 24.19 -23.84 -28.89
C ALA A 55 25.03 -22.89 -29.78
N SER A 56 25.20 -23.22 -31.06
CA SER A 56 25.86 -22.35 -32.04
C SER A 56 24.95 -21.35 -32.76
N GLY A 57 23.67 -21.24 -32.33
CA GLY A 57 22.70 -20.31 -32.92
C GLY A 57 22.05 -20.82 -34.25
N ASN A 58 22.39 -22.01 -34.71
CA ASN A 58 21.75 -22.60 -35.89
C ASN A 58 20.44 -23.33 -35.52
N TYR A 59 19.43 -22.54 -35.18
CA TYR A 59 18.12 -23.06 -34.71
C TYR A 59 17.35 -23.81 -35.81
N SER A 60 17.45 -23.35 -37.06
CA SER A 60 16.80 -24.00 -38.19
C SER A 60 17.37 -25.41 -38.40
N GLY A 61 18.71 -25.55 -38.38
CA GLY A 61 19.37 -26.87 -38.45
C GLY A 61 19.06 -27.73 -37.22
N ALA A 62 18.99 -27.12 -36.03
CA ALA A 62 18.62 -27.84 -34.82
C ALA A 62 17.21 -28.42 -34.90
N MET A 63 16.22 -27.67 -35.41
CA MET A 63 14.84 -28.13 -35.58
C MET A 63 14.75 -29.24 -36.63
N ALA A 64 15.53 -29.16 -37.71
CA ALA A 64 15.58 -30.27 -38.72
C ALA A 64 16.05 -31.58 -38.09
N LYS A 65 17.01 -31.52 -37.16
CA LYS A 65 17.48 -32.70 -36.40
C LYS A 65 16.45 -33.24 -35.41
N VAL A 66 15.64 -32.37 -34.80
CA VAL A 66 14.48 -32.80 -34.00
C VAL A 66 13.47 -33.54 -34.86
N HIS A 67 13.14 -33.03 -36.06
CA HIS A 67 12.25 -33.70 -37.00
C HIS A 67 12.82 -35.06 -37.48
N GLN A 68 14.14 -35.16 -37.63
CA GLN A 68 14.79 -36.44 -37.93
C GLN A 68 14.59 -37.46 -36.81
N ALA A 69 14.70 -37.05 -35.56
CA ALA A 69 14.43 -37.89 -34.39
C ALA A 69 12.96 -38.32 -34.31
N GLU A 70 12.03 -37.43 -34.63
CA GLU A 70 10.58 -37.72 -34.67
C GLU A 70 10.20 -38.73 -35.77
N GLY A 71 10.92 -38.76 -36.86
CA GLY A 71 10.71 -39.71 -37.96
C GLY A 71 11.12 -41.15 -37.65
N ALA A 72 11.70 -41.41 -36.47
CA ALA A 72 12.06 -42.78 -36.06
C ALA A 72 10.80 -43.63 -35.77
N SER A 73 10.74 -44.83 -36.35
CA SER A 73 9.60 -45.72 -36.14
C SER A 73 9.53 -46.26 -34.71
N GLY A 74 8.31 -46.35 -34.16
CA GLY A 74 8.05 -46.96 -32.85
C GLY A 74 8.66 -46.22 -31.68
N LEU A 75 8.49 -44.90 -31.64
CA LEU A 75 8.95 -44.04 -30.53
C LEU A 75 8.31 -44.46 -29.19
N THR A 76 9.15 -44.59 -28.16
CA THR A 76 8.68 -44.85 -26.81
C THR A 76 8.13 -43.56 -26.18
N PRO A 77 7.30 -43.64 -25.11
CA PRO A 77 6.85 -42.46 -24.37
C PRO A 77 8.01 -41.59 -23.88
N GLU A 78 9.13 -42.19 -23.45
CA GLU A 78 10.32 -41.49 -23.00
C GLU A 78 11.03 -40.76 -24.14
N GLU A 79 11.16 -41.39 -25.31
CA GLU A 79 11.74 -40.76 -26.51
C GLU A 79 10.88 -39.55 -26.95
N ASN A 80 9.56 -39.70 -26.97
CA ASN A 80 8.65 -38.58 -27.25
C ASN A 80 8.82 -37.44 -26.26
N ARG A 81 9.03 -37.75 -24.97
CA ARG A 81 9.27 -36.74 -23.94
C ARG A 81 10.58 -35.98 -24.18
N VAL A 82 11.68 -36.66 -24.45
CA VAL A 82 12.99 -36.04 -24.70
C VAL A 82 12.97 -35.23 -26.00
N ILE A 83 12.31 -35.69 -27.04
CA ILE A 83 12.12 -34.95 -28.31
C ILE A 83 11.35 -33.66 -28.05
N SER A 84 10.24 -33.73 -27.28
CA SER A 84 9.43 -32.58 -26.95
C SER A 84 10.21 -31.55 -26.10
N GLN A 85 11.04 -32.02 -25.16
CA GLN A 85 11.92 -31.16 -24.37
C GLN A 85 12.98 -30.46 -25.24
N MET A 86 13.61 -31.17 -26.20
CA MET A 86 14.57 -30.59 -27.13
C MET A 86 13.93 -29.54 -28.02
N ARG A 87 12.72 -29.80 -28.54
CA ARG A 87 11.96 -28.85 -29.33
C ARG A 87 11.69 -27.55 -28.51
N ALA A 88 11.18 -27.70 -27.29
CA ALA A 88 10.93 -26.56 -26.39
C ALA A 88 12.22 -25.78 -26.08
N TYR A 89 13.34 -26.48 -25.86
CA TYR A 89 14.65 -25.86 -25.65
C TYR A 89 15.08 -25.02 -26.88
N ILE A 90 15.00 -25.57 -28.09
CA ILE A 90 15.39 -24.85 -29.31
C ILE A 90 14.47 -23.65 -29.55
N GLN A 91 13.16 -23.82 -29.38
CA GLN A 91 12.19 -22.73 -29.50
C GLN A 91 12.45 -21.60 -28.47
N SER A 92 12.82 -21.97 -27.25
CA SER A 92 13.18 -20.98 -26.22
C SER A 92 14.47 -20.20 -26.56
N LYS A 93 15.42 -20.86 -27.27
CA LYS A 93 16.68 -20.23 -27.69
C LYS A 93 16.54 -19.44 -28.99
N GLN A 94 15.63 -19.84 -29.88
CA GLN A 94 15.39 -19.16 -31.15
C GLN A 94 14.70 -17.78 -30.96
N GLY A 95 14.31 -17.44 -29.73
CA GLY A 95 13.63 -16.18 -29.46
C GLY A 95 12.24 -16.09 -30.07
N GLY A 96 11.74 -17.22 -30.60
CA GLY A 96 10.48 -17.31 -31.31
C GLY A 96 9.31 -17.80 -30.46
N GLY A 97 9.27 -17.50 -29.18
CA GLY A 97 8.00 -17.46 -28.44
C GLY A 97 7.16 -16.31 -29.00
N SER A 98 5.84 -16.47 -29.12
CA SER A 98 4.95 -15.32 -29.28
C SER A 98 5.40 -14.20 -28.32
N GLY A 99 5.28 -12.92 -28.68
CA GLY A 99 5.80 -11.80 -27.88
C GLY A 99 5.61 -11.97 -26.36
N LYS A 100 4.48 -12.58 -25.94
CA LYS A 100 4.18 -12.86 -24.51
C LYS A 100 5.09 -13.93 -23.89
N ALA A 101 5.53 -14.96 -24.61
CA ALA A 101 6.43 -15.99 -24.09
C ALA A 101 7.86 -15.44 -23.90
N LYS A 102 8.33 -14.64 -24.85
CA LYS A 102 9.61 -13.93 -24.77
C LYS A 102 9.59 -12.95 -23.58
N PHE A 103 8.59 -12.10 -23.49
CA PHE A 103 8.35 -11.17 -22.39
C PHE A 103 8.40 -11.87 -21.02
N SER A 104 7.64 -12.98 -20.87
CA SER A 104 7.60 -13.74 -19.62
C SER A 104 8.95 -14.36 -19.26
N ASN A 105 9.72 -14.80 -20.26
CA ASN A 105 11.06 -15.35 -20.05
C ASN A 105 12.05 -14.27 -19.62
N ASP A 106 12.04 -13.10 -20.27
CA ASP A 106 12.91 -11.98 -19.95
C ASP A 106 12.60 -11.42 -18.57
N TYR A 107 11.31 -11.35 -18.19
CA TYR A 107 10.90 -10.98 -16.83
C TYR A 107 11.47 -11.95 -15.78
N ARG A 108 11.32 -13.27 -15.98
CA ARG A 108 11.83 -14.29 -15.05
C ARG A 108 13.35 -14.29 -14.95
N SER A 109 14.03 -13.97 -16.05
CA SER A 109 15.50 -13.90 -16.13
C SER A 109 16.06 -12.57 -15.59
N GLY A 110 15.20 -11.60 -15.28
CA GLY A 110 15.63 -10.29 -14.81
C GLY A 110 16.21 -9.38 -15.90
N HIS A 111 15.90 -9.66 -17.17
CA HIS A 111 16.32 -8.85 -18.31
C HIS A 111 15.41 -7.63 -18.46
N TRP A 112 15.43 -6.73 -17.46
CA TRP A 112 14.45 -5.66 -17.31
C TRP A 112 14.35 -4.73 -18.52
N GLY A 113 15.47 -4.47 -19.20
CA GLY A 113 15.47 -3.67 -20.45
C GLY A 113 14.71 -4.37 -21.58
N ALA A 114 14.88 -5.70 -21.72
CA ALA A 114 14.18 -6.49 -22.70
C ALA A 114 12.68 -6.56 -22.40
N VAL A 115 12.28 -6.67 -21.14
CA VAL A 115 10.87 -6.63 -20.72
C VAL A 115 10.16 -5.38 -21.23
N ILE A 116 10.79 -4.20 -21.12
CA ILE A 116 10.22 -2.94 -21.61
C ILE A 116 10.12 -2.94 -23.14
N SER A 117 11.19 -3.35 -23.83
CA SER A 117 11.21 -3.42 -25.29
C SER A 117 10.16 -4.40 -25.84
N ASP A 118 10.04 -5.58 -25.21
CA ASP A 118 9.05 -6.58 -25.61
C ASP A 118 7.62 -6.08 -25.39
N ALA A 119 7.39 -5.33 -24.30
CA ALA A 119 6.10 -4.72 -24.03
C ALA A 119 5.71 -3.69 -25.11
N ASP A 120 6.66 -2.89 -25.57
CA ASP A 120 6.45 -1.93 -26.65
C ASP A 120 6.10 -2.63 -27.98
N GLU A 121 6.74 -3.79 -28.25
CA GLU A 121 6.47 -4.60 -29.45
C GLU A 121 5.08 -5.29 -29.38
N MET A 122 4.56 -5.57 -28.20
CA MET A 122 3.27 -6.25 -28.01
C MET A 122 2.04 -5.36 -28.25
N HIS A 123 2.21 -4.05 -28.52
CA HIS A 123 1.16 -3.11 -28.98
C HIS A 123 -0.22 -3.29 -28.33
N GLY A 124 -0.31 -3.23 -27.00
CA GLY A 124 -1.59 -3.26 -26.29
C GLY A 124 -2.16 -4.67 -26.02
N GLN A 125 -1.42 -5.74 -26.31
CA GLN A 125 -1.78 -7.12 -25.94
C GLN A 125 -1.40 -7.47 -24.49
N LEU A 126 -0.95 -6.46 -23.71
CA LEU A 126 -0.59 -6.63 -22.30
C LEU A 126 -1.83 -6.71 -21.43
N ASP A 127 -1.90 -7.71 -20.59
CA ASP A 127 -2.88 -7.75 -19.51
C ASP A 127 -2.36 -6.98 -18.26
N GLY A 128 -3.20 -6.91 -17.22
CA GLY A 128 -2.85 -6.17 -16.00
C GLY A 128 -1.60 -6.70 -15.29
N ASN A 129 -1.31 -8.00 -15.38
CA ASN A 129 -0.10 -8.61 -14.80
C ASN A 129 1.13 -8.28 -15.63
N ASP A 130 1.01 -8.30 -16.96
CA ASP A 130 2.09 -7.90 -17.87
C ASP A 130 2.45 -6.43 -17.65
N MET A 131 1.45 -5.54 -17.53
CA MET A 131 1.67 -4.13 -17.22
C MET A 131 2.33 -3.92 -15.84
N ALA A 132 1.98 -4.72 -14.83
CA ALA A 132 2.65 -4.70 -13.53
C ALA A 132 4.12 -5.17 -13.63
N ALA A 133 4.40 -6.14 -14.50
CA ALA A 133 5.77 -6.59 -14.79
C ALA A 133 6.61 -5.48 -15.45
N VAL A 134 6.03 -4.72 -16.39
CA VAL A 134 6.69 -3.55 -17.00
C VAL A 134 6.98 -2.47 -15.96
N ALA A 135 6.02 -2.15 -15.09
CA ALA A 135 6.23 -1.20 -13.99
C ALA A 135 7.37 -1.67 -13.07
N THR A 136 7.42 -2.98 -12.75
CA THR A 136 8.51 -3.59 -12.00
C THR A 136 9.86 -3.43 -12.73
N ALA A 137 9.89 -3.62 -14.04
CA ALA A 137 11.12 -3.48 -14.83
C ALA A 137 11.65 -2.04 -14.79
N TYR A 138 10.80 -1.03 -14.96
CA TYR A 138 11.19 0.37 -14.77
C TYR A 138 11.78 0.63 -13.38
N TYR A 139 11.11 0.15 -12.33
CA TYR A 139 11.61 0.26 -10.95
C TYR A 139 12.98 -0.40 -10.76
N LYS A 140 13.16 -1.62 -11.27
CA LYS A 140 14.43 -2.37 -11.16
C LYS A 140 15.59 -1.71 -11.90
N LEU A 141 15.32 -0.98 -12.99
CA LEU A 141 16.29 -0.19 -13.72
C LEU A 141 16.58 1.18 -13.10
N GLY A 142 15.89 1.56 -12.01
CA GLY A 142 16.00 2.89 -11.43
C GLY A 142 15.37 3.99 -12.31
N ARG A 143 14.59 3.64 -13.34
CA ARG A 143 13.86 4.55 -14.22
C ARG A 143 12.57 5.03 -13.54
N ASN A 144 12.74 5.65 -12.39
CA ASN A 144 11.65 5.94 -11.46
C ASN A 144 10.59 6.89 -12.05
N ALA A 145 11.00 7.94 -12.75
CA ALA A 145 10.06 8.87 -13.40
C ALA A 145 9.25 8.20 -14.52
N ASP A 146 9.87 7.30 -15.29
CA ASP A 146 9.18 6.53 -16.32
C ASP A 146 8.18 5.54 -15.69
N CYS A 147 8.56 4.90 -14.60
CA CYS A 147 7.69 4.03 -13.81
C CYS A 147 6.42 4.79 -13.35
N VAL A 148 6.58 5.97 -12.76
CA VAL A 148 5.44 6.79 -12.30
C VAL A 148 4.52 7.12 -13.48
N ARG A 149 5.08 7.57 -14.59
CA ARG A 149 4.32 7.90 -15.81
C ARG A 149 3.58 6.69 -16.36
N TYR A 150 4.27 5.55 -16.42
CA TYR A 150 3.71 4.30 -16.91
C TYR A 150 2.53 3.83 -16.06
N VAL A 151 2.70 3.77 -14.74
CA VAL A 151 1.63 3.31 -13.84
C VAL A 151 0.43 4.26 -13.87
N LYS A 152 0.65 5.57 -13.80
CA LYS A 152 -0.45 6.56 -13.88
C LYS A 152 -1.21 6.48 -15.21
N GLY A 153 -0.50 6.21 -16.32
CA GLY A 153 -1.11 6.12 -17.64
C GLY A 153 -1.93 4.84 -17.90
N HIS A 154 -1.54 3.72 -17.28
CA HIS A 154 -2.14 2.43 -17.61
C HIS A 154 -3.12 1.92 -16.55
N PHE A 155 -2.99 2.30 -15.29
CA PHE A 155 -3.81 1.73 -14.21
C PHE A 155 -4.83 2.71 -13.63
N GLY A 156 -4.55 4.02 -13.66
CA GLY A 156 -5.42 5.03 -13.04
C GLY A 156 -5.82 4.63 -11.61
N ASN A 157 -7.11 4.68 -11.29
CA ASN A 157 -7.66 4.26 -9.99
C ASN A 157 -7.85 2.73 -9.86
N GLY A 158 -7.57 1.96 -10.92
CA GLY A 158 -7.73 0.51 -10.95
C GLY A 158 -6.49 -0.29 -10.48
N ALA A 159 -5.40 0.37 -10.14
CA ALA A 159 -4.15 -0.26 -9.74
C ALA A 159 -4.34 -1.22 -8.55
N SER A 160 -3.77 -2.44 -8.64
CA SER A 160 -3.75 -3.38 -7.53
C SER A 160 -2.84 -2.89 -6.40
N GLU A 161 -2.92 -3.51 -5.21
CA GLU A 161 -2.03 -3.17 -4.09
C GLU A 161 -0.56 -3.27 -4.50
N ILE A 162 -0.17 -4.32 -5.23
CA ILE A 162 1.21 -4.52 -5.70
C ILE A 162 1.64 -3.38 -6.64
N VAL A 163 0.78 -2.96 -7.56
CA VAL A 163 1.08 -1.87 -8.49
C VAL A 163 1.18 -0.53 -7.78
N LEU A 164 0.32 -0.28 -6.79
CA LEU A 164 0.39 0.93 -5.95
C LEU A 164 1.67 0.97 -5.10
N GLU A 165 2.13 -0.18 -4.61
CA GLU A 165 3.43 -0.28 -3.92
C GLU A 165 4.59 0.04 -4.85
N ILE A 166 4.56 -0.45 -6.08
CA ILE A 166 5.55 -0.10 -7.11
C ILE A 166 5.51 1.40 -7.40
N LEU A 167 4.30 1.96 -7.62
CA LEU A 167 4.12 3.40 -7.85
C LEU A 167 4.71 4.22 -6.72
N ARG A 168 4.40 3.87 -5.47
CA ARG A 168 4.92 4.54 -4.28
C ARG A 168 6.46 4.51 -4.23
N ALA A 169 7.06 3.33 -4.50
CA ALA A 169 8.52 3.18 -4.49
C ALA A 169 9.19 3.97 -5.63
N CYS A 170 8.58 3.98 -6.83
CA CYS A 170 9.05 4.77 -7.96
C CYS A 170 8.91 6.27 -7.69
N ALA A 171 7.79 6.71 -7.13
CA ALA A 171 7.54 8.10 -6.79
C ALA A 171 8.57 8.62 -5.76
N PHE A 172 8.84 7.83 -4.72
CA PHE A 172 9.91 8.12 -3.75
C PHE A 172 11.27 8.26 -4.44
N GLY A 173 11.64 7.32 -5.31
CA GLY A 173 12.91 7.35 -6.03
C GLY A 173 13.02 8.47 -7.08
N ALA A 174 11.88 8.99 -7.55
CA ALA A 174 11.80 10.13 -8.47
C ALA A 174 11.74 11.49 -7.76
N GLY A 175 11.53 11.52 -6.43
CA GLY A 175 11.25 12.75 -5.69
C GLY A 175 9.86 13.34 -6.01
N ASP A 176 8.91 12.52 -6.47
CA ASP A 176 7.52 12.94 -6.76
C ASP A 176 6.65 12.70 -5.52
N ASP A 177 6.70 13.66 -4.58
CA ASP A 177 5.97 13.59 -3.31
C ASP A 177 4.45 13.51 -3.53
N GLN A 178 3.93 14.14 -4.60
CA GLN A 178 2.51 14.09 -4.92
C GLN A 178 2.09 12.68 -5.36
N ALA A 179 2.85 12.06 -6.27
CA ALA A 179 2.56 10.69 -6.71
C ALA A 179 2.71 9.68 -5.56
N GLN A 180 3.66 9.90 -4.65
CA GLN A 180 3.83 9.07 -3.46
C GLN A 180 2.61 9.18 -2.54
N THR A 181 2.14 10.39 -2.29
CA THR A 181 0.95 10.66 -1.47
C THR A 181 -0.30 10.06 -2.11
N ASP A 182 -0.51 10.24 -3.40
CA ASP A 182 -1.64 9.68 -4.16
C ASP A 182 -1.65 8.15 -4.07
N ALA A 183 -0.49 7.50 -4.20
CA ALA A 183 -0.37 6.05 -4.07
C ALA A 183 -0.70 5.59 -2.64
N LEU A 184 -0.21 6.29 -1.61
CA LEU A 184 -0.52 5.99 -0.20
C LEU A 184 -2.01 6.15 0.10
N GLN A 185 -2.66 7.21 -0.40
CA GLN A 185 -4.10 7.40 -0.24
C GLN A 185 -4.91 6.25 -0.85
N GLN A 186 -4.54 5.79 -2.04
CA GLN A 186 -5.17 4.65 -2.68
C GLN A 186 -4.92 3.35 -1.92
N LEU A 187 -3.69 3.12 -1.40
CA LEU A 187 -3.35 1.98 -0.56
C LEU A 187 -4.17 1.98 0.74
N VAL A 188 -4.26 3.11 1.40
CA VAL A 188 -5.11 3.30 2.58
C VAL A 188 -6.58 3.05 2.23
N ALA A 189 -7.10 3.67 1.17
CA ALA A 189 -8.50 3.50 0.75
C ALA A 189 -8.84 2.05 0.40
N ARG A 190 -7.91 1.29 -0.14
CA ARG A 190 -8.12 -0.10 -0.58
C ARG A 190 -7.97 -1.11 0.56
N THR A 191 -6.95 -0.95 1.40
CA THR A 191 -6.54 -1.98 2.37
C THR A 191 -6.84 -1.62 3.81
N GLY A 192 -6.77 -0.33 4.19
CA GLY A 192 -6.87 0.15 5.56
C GLY A 192 -5.71 -0.26 6.46
N LYS A 193 -4.63 -0.81 5.91
CA LYS A 193 -3.51 -1.35 6.70
C LYS A 193 -2.80 -0.25 7.49
N PRO A 194 -2.44 -0.51 8.77
CA PRO A 194 -1.78 0.48 9.62
C PRO A 194 -0.46 1.00 9.06
N GLU A 195 0.31 0.18 8.35
CA GLU A 195 1.58 0.60 7.74
C GLU A 195 1.41 1.72 6.71
N TYR A 196 0.34 1.70 5.90
CA TYR A 196 0.06 2.77 4.94
C TYR A 196 -0.50 4.01 5.61
N TRP A 197 -1.36 3.82 6.61
CA TRP A 197 -1.82 4.92 7.46
C TRP A 197 -0.65 5.63 8.13
N ASN A 198 0.29 4.88 8.71
CA ASN A 198 1.45 5.45 9.37
C ASN A 198 2.28 6.34 8.41
N GLN A 199 2.55 5.84 7.20
CA GLN A 199 3.29 6.61 6.20
C GLN A 199 2.54 7.87 5.76
N LEU A 200 1.23 7.74 5.47
CA LEU A 200 0.39 8.87 5.05
C LEU A 200 0.28 9.93 6.14
N LEU A 201 0.02 9.53 7.38
CA LEU A 201 -0.15 10.45 8.50
C LEU A 201 1.17 11.08 8.94
N ASN A 202 2.29 10.36 8.84
CA ASN A 202 3.62 10.94 9.07
C ASN A 202 3.99 11.98 8.01
N ALA A 203 3.63 11.78 6.75
CA ALA A 203 3.79 12.82 5.72
C ALA A 203 2.90 14.02 6.01
N ALA A 204 1.65 13.80 6.42
CA ALA A 204 0.69 14.86 6.73
C ALA A 204 1.13 15.73 7.92
N GLU A 205 1.65 15.13 9.01
CA GLU A 205 2.09 15.90 10.21
C GLU A 205 3.29 16.81 9.95
N HIS A 206 4.07 16.56 8.89
CA HIS A 206 5.20 17.39 8.46
C HIS A 206 4.80 18.47 7.45
N THR A 207 3.51 18.60 7.12
CA THR A 207 3.02 19.64 6.22
C THR A 207 3.24 21.02 6.84
N ARG A 208 3.79 21.94 6.05
CA ARG A 208 4.08 23.30 6.56
C ARG A 208 2.79 24.06 6.89
N GLY A 209 2.84 24.81 7.98
CA GLY A 209 1.76 25.72 8.36
C GLY A 209 0.55 25.04 9.00
N LEU A 210 0.68 23.80 9.47
CA LEU A 210 -0.31 23.20 10.34
C LEU A 210 -0.42 24.02 11.62
N ASN A 211 -1.65 24.31 12.06
CA ASN A 211 -1.93 24.83 13.39
C ASN A 211 -2.20 23.67 14.37
N ASP A 212 -2.34 24.00 15.66
CA ASP A 212 -2.52 23.02 16.73
C ASP A 212 -3.81 22.21 16.57
N HIS A 213 -4.89 22.80 16.04
CA HIS A 213 -6.14 22.08 15.78
C HIS A 213 -5.98 21.04 14.66
N GLN A 214 -5.27 21.40 13.59
CA GLN A 214 -4.99 20.48 12.47
C GLN A 214 -4.05 19.35 12.91
N THR A 215 -3.02 19.69 13.69
CA THR A 215 -2.13 18.69 14.32
C THR A 215 -2.92 17.74 15.20
N PHE A 216 -3.77 18.28 16.06
CA PHE A 216 -4.64 17.50 16.94
C PHE A 216 -5.53 16.52 16.16
N ASP A 217 -6.13 16.98 15.07
CA ASP A 217 -6.97 16.14 14.22
C ASP A 217 -6.20 15.02 13.53
N ILE A 218 -4.96 15.27 13.06
CA ILE A 218 -4.08 14.22 12.51
C ILE A 218 -3.76 13.17 13.58
N TYR A 219 -3.42 13.60 14.80
CA TYR A 219 -3.10 12.69 15.91
C TYR A 219 -4.33 11.89 16.38
N ARG A 220 -5.53 12.45 16.29
CA ARG A 220 -6.79 11.70 16.48
C ARG A 220 -6.95 10.57 15.48
N ILE A 221 -6.60 10.80 14.20
CA ILE A 221 -6.61 9.74 13.19
C ILE A 221 -5.52 8.70 13.49
N LYS A 222 -4.31 9.12 13.86
CA LYS A 222 -3.24 8.21 14.29
C LYS A 222 -3.69 7.30 15.43
N LEU A 223 -4.37 7.85 16.45
CA LEU A 223 -4.91 7.06 17.55
C LEU A 223 -5.95 6.03 17.08
N ARG A 224 -6.84 6.42 16.16
CA ARG A 224 -7.93 5.57 15.66
C ARG A 224 -7.44 4.48 14.69
N THR A 225 -6.35 4.72 14.01
CA THR A 225 -5.73 3.77 13.06
C THR A 225 -4.67 2.88 13.71
N GLY A 226 -4.40 3.06 15.01
CA GLY A 226 -3.40 2.29 15.74
C GLY A 226 -1.96 2.64 15.35
N THR A 227 -1.73 3.85 14.84
CA THR A 227 -0.42 4.31 14.38
C THR A 227 0.30 5.24 15.37
N LEU A 228 -0.27 5.49 16.55
CA LEU A 228 0.46 6.05 17.69
C LEU A 228 1.33 4.94 18.31
N THR A 229 2.65 5.03 18.13
CA THR A 229 3.58 3.96 18.53
C THR A 229 4.62 4.41 19.56
N VAL A 230 4.63 5.69 19.91
CA VAL A 230 5.60 6.27 20.86
C VAL A 230 4.92 7.10 21.95
N ALA A 231 5.53 7.13 23.13
CA ALA A 231 5.00 7.83 24.31
C ALA A 231 4.76 9.33 24.06
N GLN A 232 5.63 9.96 23.27
CA GLN A 232 5.56 11.39 22.96
C GLN A 232 4.26 11.74 22.23
N ASP A 233 3.80 10.90 21.30
CA ASP A 233 2.59 11.13 20.53
C ASP A 233 1.33 11.10 21.40
N TYR A 234 1.23 10.12 22.31
CA TYR A 234 0.14 10.07 23.31
C TYR A 234 0.16 11.28 24.24
N THR A 235 1.36 11.67 24.66
CA THR A 235 1.54 12.84 25.54
C THR A 235 1.13 14.13 24.84
N LEU A 236 1.52 14.32 23.58
CA LEU A 236 1.15 15.49 22.78
C LEU A 236 -0.37 15.54 22.58
N LEU A 237 -0.97 14.44 22.12
CA LEU A 237 -2.41 14.37 21.89
C LEU A 237 -3.22 14.67 23.17
N ALA A 238 -2.81 14.11 24.33
CA ALA A 238 -3.47 14.36 25.60
C ALA A 238 -3.32 15.83 26.06
N LYS A 239 -2.14 16.42 25.87
CA LYS A 239 -1.92 17.84 26.19
C LYS A 239 -2.77 18.76 25.33
N LEU A 240 -2.82 18.53 24.03
CA LEU A 240 -3.68 19.29 23.12
C LEU A 240 -5.17 19.14 23.49
N ALA A 241 -5.60 17.94 23.86
CA ALA A 241 -6.97 17.71 24.34
C ALA A 241 -7.27 18.52 25.58
N ILE A 242 -6.34 18.59 26.54
CA ILE A 242 -6.46 19.44 27.77
C ILE A 242 -6.52 20.91 27.40
N GLU A 243 -5.61 21.38 26.53
CA GLU A 243 -5.53 22.78 26.10
C GLU A 243 -6.81 23.21 25.38
N PHE A 244 -7.35 22.34 24.56
CA PHE A 244 -8.63 22.60 23.90
C PHE A 244 -9.85 22.36 24.78
N GLY A 245 -9.69 22.09 26.11
CA GLY A 245 -10.80 21.86 27.04
C GLY A 245 -11.64 20.65 26.65
N LEU A 246 -10.98 19.52 26.35
CA LEU A 246 -11.57 18.22 26.03
C LEU A 246 -11.06 17.16 27.03
N PRO A 247 -11.34 17.34 28.34
CA PRO A 247 -10.72 16.54 29.39
C PRO A 247 -11.08 15.05 29.29
N PHE A 248 -12.28 14.69 28.86
CA PHE A 248 -12.69 13.30 28.71
C PHE A 248 -11.89 12.59 27.59
N GLU A 249 -11.61 13.31 26.51
CA GLU A 249 -10.74 12.78 25.47
C GLU A 249 -9.30 12.64 25.98
N ALA A 250 -8.80 13.62 26.73
CA ALA A 250 -7.47 13.54 27.36
C ALA A 250 -7.35 12.30 28.26
N GLN A 251 -8.36 12.04 29.13
CA GLN A 251 -8.40 10.83 29.95
C GLN A 251 -8.30 9.56 29.09
N ALA A 252 -9.11 9.46 28.03
CA ALA A 252 -9.14 8.29 27.15
C ALA A 252 -7.80 8.07 26.44
N VAL A 253 -7.15 9.16 26.00
CA VAL A 253 -5.82 9.12 25.34
C VAL A 253 -4.74 8.63 26.31
N VAL A 254 -4.69 9.22 27.52
CA VAL A 254 -3.71 8.81 28.55
C VAL A 254 -3.92 7.35 28.93
N GLN A 255 -5.17 6.92 29.15
CA GLN A 255 -5.48 5.54 29.49
C GLN A 255 -5.02 4.57 28.39
N LYS A 256 -5.32 4.87 27.12
CA LYS A 256 -4.85 4.05 25.99
C LYS A 256 -3.32 3.96 25.93
N GLY A 257 -2.60 5.05 26.23
CA GLY A 257 -1.14 5.04 26.29
C GLY A 257 -0.60 4.19 27.43
N VAL A 258 -1.30 4.14 28.58
CA VAL A 258 -0.98 3.27 29.71
C VAL A 258 -1.25 1.80 29.35
N ASP A 259 -2.41 1.51 28.75
CA ASP A 259 -2.80 0.15 28.33
C ASP A 259 -1.82 -0.41 27.28
N ALA A 260 -1.32 0.46 26.38
CA ALA A 260 -0.28 0.15 25.42
C ALA A 260 1.13 0.00 26.05
N LYS A 261 1.28 0.25 27.35
CA LYS A 261 2.55 0.26 28.10
C LYS A 261 3.57 1.28 27.57
N LEU A 262 3.10 2.32 26.92
CA LEU A 262 3.91 3.42 26.40
C LEU A 262 3.98 4.59 27.39
N LEU A 263 2.96 4.79 28.21
CA LEU A 263 2.92 5.82 29.24
C LEU A 263 3.01 5.21 30.63
N SER A 264 3.88 5.79 31.48
CA SER A 264 4.04 5.37 32.87
C SER A 264 4.72 6.47 33.71
N GLY A 265 4.74 6.29 35.01
CA GLY A 265 5.46 7.15 35.96
C GLY A 265 4.72 8.47 36.30
N ASP A 266 5.43 9.33 37.03
CA ASP A 266 4.85 10.53 37.64
C ASP A 266 4.30 11.53 36.63
N SER A 267 4.93 11.68 35.48
CA SER A 267 4.45 12.60 34.43
C SER A 267 3.10 12.17 33.87
N THR A 268 2.90 10.87 33.68
CA THR A 268 1.63 10.30 33.25
C THR A 268 0.56 10.47 34.33
N THR A 269 0.91 10.22 35.59
CA THR A 269 0.01 10.42 36.73
C THR A 269 -0.44 11.87 36.83
N ARG A 270 0.49 12.83 36.71
CA ARG A 270 0.14 14.27 36.71
C ARG A 270 -0.78 14.64 35.57
N LEU A 271 -0.53 14.14 34.35
CA LEU A 271 -1.36 14.40 33.18
C LEU A 271 -2.78 13.85 33.36
N MET A 272 -2.90 12.64 33.88
CA MET A 272 -4.20 12.00 34.18
C MET A 272 -4.94 12.77 35.27
N ASN A 273 -4.25 13.18 36.36
CA ASN A 273 -4.88 13.95 37.44
C ASN A 273 -5.40 15.31 36.96
N LEU A 274 -4.67 15.96 36.04
CA LEU A 274 -5.13 17.22 35.46
C LEU A 274 -6.39 16.99 34.59
N ALA A 275 -6.40 15.97 33.76
CA ALA A 275 -7.54 15.60 32.94
C ALA A 275 -8.77 15.25 33.82
N ASN A 276 -8.56 14.52 34.93
CA ASN A 276 -9.61 14.13 35.86
C ASN A 276 -10.22 15.38 36.56
N ALA A 277 -9.36 16.31 37.00
CA ALA A 277 -9.84 17.53 37.65
C ALA A 277 -10.67 18.42 36.71
N GLN A 278 -10.22 18.56 35.45
CA GLN A 278 -10.97 19.29 34.44
C GLN A 278 -12.29 18.59 34.06
N ALA A 279 -12.31 17.27 33.91
CA ALA A 279 -13.51 16.51 33.60
C ALA A 279 -14.57 16.63 34.74
N ALA A 280 -14.11 16.60 35.99
CA ALA A 280 -15.00 16.82 37.15
C ALA A 280 -15.59 18.23 37.14
N ALA A 281 -14.78 19.25 36.87
CA ALA A 281 -15.25 20.64 36.75
C ALA A 281 -16.23 20.81 35.59
N ASP A 282 -15.97 20.17 34.45
CA ASP A 282 -16.85 20.18 33.27
C ASP A 282 -18.20 19.53 33.58
N THR A 283 -18.18 18.38 34.25
CA THR A 283 -19.41 17.71 34.69
C THR A 283 -20.24 18.57 35.61
N ALA A 284 -19.59 19.18 36.61
CA ALA A 284 -20.27 20.05 37.57
C ALA A 284 -20.83 21.32 36.91
N GLY A 285 -20.11 21.87 35.92
CA GLY A 285 -20.49 23.09 35.21
C GLY A 285 -21.39 22.89 34.00
N TRP A 286 -21.72 21.66 33.62
CA TRP A 286 -22.36 21.33 32.34
C TRP A 286 -23.65 22.11 32.07
N ALA A 287 -24.57 22.15 33.02
CA ALA A 287 -25.87 22.81 32.83
C ALA A 287 -25.69 24.33 32.60
N ALA A 288 -24.80 24.97 33.33
CA ALA A 288 -24.50 26.38 33.16
C ALA A 288 -23.81 26.67 31.81
N LYS A 289 -22.83 25.83 31.41
CA LYS A 289 -22.16 25.94 30.12
C LYS A 289 -23.13 25.78 28.95
N LEU A 290 -24.03 24.81 29.01
CA LEU A 290 -25.06 24.60 27.99
C LEU A 290 -26.03 25.76 27.89
N ALA A 291 -26.50 26.31 29.01
CA ALA A 291 -27.35 27.49 29.04
C ALA A 291 -26.65 28.71 28.42
N ALA A 292 -25.41 28.94 28.81
CA ALA A 292 -24.59 30.02 28.24
C ALA A 292 -24.36 29.84 26.73
N ALA A 293 -24.05 28.63 26.25
CA ALA A 293 -23.84 28.34 24.86
C ALA A 293 -25.13 28.56 24.03
N LYS A 294 -26.29 28.19 24.58
CA LYS A 294 -27.59 28.46 23.94
C LYS A 294 -27.90 29.96 23.87
N ALA A 295 -27.48 30.74 24.84
CA ALA A 295 -27.68 32.19 24.89
C ALA A 295 -26.63 32.97 24.05
N ALA A 296 -25.46 32.38 23.79
CA ALA A 296 -24.39 33.02 23.05
C ALA A 296 -24.82 33.52 21.66
N PRO A 297 -24.23 34.60 21.11
CA PRO A 297 -24.64 35.15 19.80
C PRO A 297 -24.13 34.34 18.63
N THR A 298 -23.18 33.40 18.83
CA THR A 298 -22.58 32.52 17.79
C THR A 298 -22.80 31.07 18.13
N GLY A 299 -22.59 30.19 17.14
CA GLY A 299 -22.72 28.74 17.31
C GLY A 299 -21.50 28.05 17.94
N ASP A 300 -20.37 28.74 18.07
CA ASP A 300 -19.07 28.14 18.43
C ASP A 300 -19.11 27.40 19.78
N ALA A 301 -19.77 27.99 20.80
CA ALA A 301 -19.86 27.36 22.11
C ALA A 301 -20.68 26.05 22.09
N LEU A 302 -21.72 25.96 21.25
CA LEU A 302 -22.49 24.74 21.08
C LEU A 302 -21.68 23.67 20.36
N ILE A 303 -20.93 24.05 19.34
CA ILE A 303 -20.02 23.14 18.60
C ILE A 303 -18.97 22.58 19.55
N LYS A 304 -18.37 23.44 20.37
CA LYS A 304 -17.37 23.06 21.37
C LYS A 304 -17.92 22.07 22.42
N LEU A 305 -19.11 22.32 22.95
CA LEU A 305 -19.76 21.38 23.86
C LEU A 305 -20.13 20.06 23.18
N GLY A 306 -20.51 20.12 21.91
CA GLY A 306 -20.72 18.91 21.13
C GLY A 306 -19.45 18.10 20.94
N GLU A 307 -18.32 18.75 20.68
CA GLU A 307 -17.01 18.08 20.60
C GLU A 307 -16.65 17.40 21.93
N ASP A 308 -16.91 18.03 23.06
CA ASP A 308 -16.67 17.44 24.38
C ASP A 308 -17.56 16.19 24.63
N LEU A 309 -18.83 16.22 24.18
CA LEU A 309 -19.73 15.07 24.24
C LEU A 309 -19.20 13.85 23.46
N VAL A 310 -18.46 14.07 22.38
CA VAL A 310 -17.76 12.98 21.67
C VAL A 310 -16.78 12.27 22.61
N GLY A 311 -15.96 13.04 23.32
CA GLY A 311 -15.03 12.51 24.32
C GLY A 311 -15.71 11.73 25.45
N GLN A 312 -16.95 12.13 25.81
CA GLN A 312 -17.79 11.44 26.80
C GLN A 312 -18.47 10.16 26.24
N GLY A 313 -18.29 9.80 24.96
CA GLY A 313 -18.99 8.68 24.31
C GLY A 313 -20.46 8.96 23.97
N LYS A 314 -20.90 10.22 24.04
CA LYS A 314 -22.28 10.66 23.76
C LYS A 314 -22.42 11.20 22.33
N ALA A 315 -21.99 10.40 21.35
CA ALA A 315 -21.84 10.84 19.97
C ALA A 315 -23.15 11.31 19.32
N LYS A 316 -24.30 10.72 19.65
CA LYS A 316 -25.61 11.15 19.10
C LYS A 316 -25.97 12.55 19.60
N ASP A 317 -25.83 12.78 20.91
CA ASP A 317 -26.10 14.09 21.51
C ASP A 317 -25.10 15.15 20.99
N ALA A 318 -23.87 14.74 20.73
CA ALA A 318 -22.83 15.56 20.10
C ALA A 318 -23.26 16.04 18.70
N VAL A 319 -23.76 15.13 17.86
CA VAL A 319 -24.28 15.48 16.52
C VAL A 319 -25.38 16.55 16.63
N ASP A 320 -26.37 16.31 17.49
CA ASP A 320 -27.49 17.23 17.68
C ASP A 320 -27.04 18.62 18.13
N LEU A 321 -26.09 18.66 19.07
CA LEU A 321 -25.60 19.93 19.63
C LEU A 321 -24.75 20.70 18.61
N ILE A 322 -23.88 20.01 17.85
CA ILE A 322 -23.10 20.63 16.79
C ILE A 322 -24.00 21.16 15.68
N GLN A 323 -25.04 20.42 15.29
CA GLN A 323 -26.02 20.88 14.30
C GLN A 323 -26.76 22.15 14.78
N GLN A 324 -27.14 22.22 16.05
CA GLN A 324 -27.72 23.43 16.63
C GLN A 324 -26.73 24.61 16.54
N GLY A 325 -25.45 24.39 16.81
CA GLY A 325 -24.40 25.39 16.65
C GLY A 325 -24.28 25.89 15.21
N ILE A 326 -24.26 24.96 14.25
CA ILE A 326 -24.21 25.29 12.81
C ILE A 326 -25.46 26.10 12.40
N ALA A 327 -26.64 25.70 12.84
CA ALA A 327 -27.90 26.39 12.52
C ALA A 327 -27.94 27.81 13.10
N LYS A 328 -27.32 28.02 14.26
CA LYS A 328 -27.18 29.34 14.87
C LYS A 328 -26.33 30.30 14.05
N GLY A 329 -25.36 29.76 13.33
CA GLY A 329 -24.49 30.50 12.42
C GLY A 329 -23.43 31.36 13.13
N LYS A 330 -22.81 32.28 12.40
CA LYS A 330 -21.70 33.14 12.86
C LYS A 330 -20.56 32.33 13.50
N THR A 331 -20.20 31.21 12.88
CA THR A 331 -19.19 30.27 13.35
C THR A 331 -18.20 29.96 12.23
N ASP A 332 -17.02 29.47 12.59
CA ASP A 332 -16.10 28.86 11.63
C ASP A 332 -16.72 27.58 11.07
N MET A 333 -17.22 27.69 9.83
CA MET A 333 -17.96 26.62 9.19
C MET A 333 -17.06 25.41 8.86
N ASN A 334 -15.78 25.62 8.54
CA ASN A 334 -14.85 24.53 8.25
C ASN A 334 -14.58 23.70 9.51
N ASN A 335 -14.30 24.37 10.62
CA ASN A 335 -14.18 23.73 11.92
C ASN A 335 -15.48 23.00 12.30
N ALA A 336 -16.63 23.67 12.20
CA ALA A 336 -17.93 23.09 12.51
C ALA A 336 -18.23 21.82 11.72
N GLN A 337 -17.98 21.82 10.40
CA GLN A 337 -18.17 20.63 9.54
C GLN A 337 -17.17 19.51 9.89
N THR A 338 -15.94 19.86 10.25
CA THR A 338 -14.95 18.87 10.69
C THR A 338 -15.41 18.19 11.98
N ARG A 339 -15.84 18.97 13.01
CA ARG A 339 -16.36 18.43 14.29
C ARG A 339 -17.62 17.59 14.07
N LEU A 340 -18.53 18.06 13.21
CA LEU A 340 -19.73 17.31 12.85
C LEU A 340 -19.41 15.96 12.18
N GLY A 341 -18.46 15.96 11.25
CA GLY A 341 -17.99 14.74 10.61
C GLY A 341 -17.41 13.73 11.60
N GLN A 342 -16.60 14.19 12.54
CA GLN A 342 -16.05 13.36 13.62
C GLN A 342 -17.14 12.78 14.52
N ALA A 343 -18.11 13.60 14.92
CA ALA A 343 -19.25 13.14 15.71
C ALA A 343 -20.10 12.11 14.96
N TYR A 344 -20.30 12.28 13.65
CA TYR A 344 -20.98 11.29 12.83
C TYR A 344 -20.24 9.95 12.75
N ILE A 345 -18.91 9.97 12.68
CA ILE A 345 -18.12 8.72 12.71
C ILE A 345 -18.41 7.97 14.02
N ASP A 346 -18.34 8.65 15.15
CA ASP A 346 -18.53 8.04 16.47
C ASP A 346 -20.00 7.63 16.72
N ALA A 347 -20.95 8.28 16.03
CA ALA A 347 -22.35 7.88 15.99
C ALA A 347 -22.65 6.72 15.01
N GLY A 348 -21.63 6.20 14.29
CA GLY A 348 -21.79 5.14 13.28
C GLY A 348 -22.39 5.61 11.95
N GLN A 349 -22.47 6.91 11.72
CA GLN A 349 -23.12 7.52 10.56
C GLN A 349 -22.09 7.93 9.49
N LYS A 350 -21.36 6.95 8.98
CA LYS A 350 -20.21 7.16 8.07
C LYS A 350 -20.52 8.00 6.82
N ASP A 351 -21.66 7.77 6.16
CA ASP A 351 -22.04 8.53 4.97
C ASP A 351 -22.29 10.01 5.28
N GLN A 352 -22.84 10.31 6.46
CA GLN A 352 -23.05 11.68 6.90
C GLN A 352 -21.73 12.36 7.24
N ALA A 353 -20.79 11.61 7.84
CA ALA A 353 -19.44 12.07 8.09
C ALA A 353 -18.74 12.48 6.79
N VAL A 354 -18.77 11.62 5.77
CA VAL A 354 -18.19 11.93 4.44
C VAL A 354 -18.81 13.18 3.84
N ARG A 355 -20.15 13.35 3.95
CA ARG A 355 -20.84 14.57 3.47
C ARG A 355 -20.46 15.83 4.27
N ALA A 356 -20.20 15.69 5.56
CA ALA A 356 -19.76 16.83 6.37
C ALA A 356 -18.35 17.26 5.97
N PHE A 357 -17.40 16.33 5.90
CA PHE A 357 -16.02 16.64 5.48
C PHE A 357 -15.95 17.21 4.05
N ALA A 358 -16.81 16.77 3.13
CA ALA A 358 -16.84 17.30 1.77
C ALA A 358 -17.25 18.80 1.69
N LYS A 359 -17.85 19.33 2.76
CA LYS A 359 -18.20 20.75 2.86
C LYS A 359 -17.08 21.64 3.36
N VAL A 360 -16.00 21.06 3.87
CA VAL A 360 -14.81 21.82 4.29
C VAL A 360 -14.12 22.36 3.03
N LYS A 361 -14.11 23.68 2.93
CA LYS A 361 -13.54 24.43 1.81
C LYS A 361 -12.81 25.63 2.39
N GLY A 362 -11.49 25.54 2.46
CA GLY A 362 -10.72 26.57 3.12
C GLY A 362 -9.27 26.56 2.69
N THR A 363 -8.38 26.58 3.66
CA THR A 363 -6.95 26.46 3.39
C THR A 363 -6.60 25.03 2.94
N PRO A 364 -5.49 24.83 2.18
CA PRO A 364 -5.02 23.50 1.81
C PRO A 364 -4.88 22.54 2.99
N ASN A 365 -4.49 23.07 4.18
CA ASN A 365 -4.33 22.25 5.38
C ASN A 365 -5.67 21.81 5.98
N GLU A 366 -6.71 22.63 5.93
CA GLU A 366 -8.08 22.26 6.35
C GLU A 366 -8.64 21.17 5.42
N GLU A 367 -8.46 21.35 4.11
CA GLU A 367 -8.89 20.37 3.10
C GLU A 367 -8.12 19.05 3.23
N LEU A 368 -6.81 19.10 3.52
CA LEU A 368 -5.98 17.91 3.81
C LEU A 368 -6.56 17.12 5.00
N VAL A 369 -6.80 17.80 6.14
CA VAL A 369 -7.33 17.14 7.34
C VAL A 369 -8.71 16.55 7.08
N ALA A 370 -9.61 17.28 6.41
CA ALA A 370 -10.93 16.78 6.04
C ALA A 370 -10.86 15.57 5.09
N HIS A 371 -9.90 15.58 4.16
CA HIS A 371 -9.65 14.45 3.27
C HIS A 371 -9.18 13.20 4.03
N LEU A 372 -8.23 13.34 4.96
CA LEU A 372 -7.75 12.24 5.79
C LEU A 372 -8.88 11.63 6.63
N TRP A 373 -9.74 12.48 7.22
CA TRP A 373 -10.94 12.03 7.93
C TRP A 373 -11.94 11.33 6.99
N THR A 374 -12.08 11.79 5.75
CA THR A 374 -12.91 11.14 4.73
C THR A 374 -12.39 9.73 4.40
N LEU A 375 -11.07 9.57 4.25
CA LEU A 375 -10.45 8.25 4.05
C LEU A 375 -10.74 7.32 5.24
N TYR A 376 -10.65 7.85 6.47
CA TYR A 376 -10.96 7.09 7.67
C TYR A 376 -12.44 6.70 7.75
N ALA A 377 -13.36 7.61 7.47
CA ALA A 377 -14.79 7.37 7.52
C ALA A 377 -15.29 6.30 6.53
N ARG A 378 -14.59 6.13 5.41
CA ARG A 378 -14.92 5.14 4.38
C ARG A 378 -14.47 3.71 4.71
N LYS A 379 -13.73 3.52 5.82
CA LYS A 379 -13.33 2.22 6.36
C LYS A 379 -14.32 1.72 7.41
#